data_9e86590eb491c7a1862cdc9716f61e29
#
_entry.id   9e86590eb491c7a1862cdc9716f61e29
#
_cell.length_a   1.000
_cell.length_b   1.000
_cell.length_c   1.000
_cell.angle_alpha   90.00
_cell.angle_beta   90.00
_cell.angle_gamma   90.00
#
_symmetry.space_group_name_H-M   'P 1'
#
loop_
_entity.id
_entity.type
_entity.pdbx_description
1 polymer ?
#
loop_
_entity_poly.entity_id
_entity_poly.type
_entity_poly.pdbx_seq_one_letter_code
_entity_poly.pdbx_strand_id
1 'polypeptide(L)'
;MEKLKYSVIKAEVSGVAVVEDFIDWQGRPVNIGEKILTIADSNDIEFLIYLPTKDSLFIEKSARVKVFLDSSPLSSIEGKILRTSYKPELTAENILAYKIHASLEDNIEPPRIGLRGSAKIYGDRTSLFYYIFRVPINISRQFLGI
;
A
#
# COMPACT_ATOMS: atom_id res chain seq x y z
N MET A 1 -22.96 -3.25 40.33
CA MET A 1 -23.26 -2.24 39.29
C MET A 1 -22.04 -1.80 38.45
N GLU A 2 -20.88 -2.35 38.71
CA GLU A 2 -19.63 -1.98 37.97
C GLU A 2 -19.45 -2.67 36.60
N LYS A 3 -20.04 -3.84 36.41
CA LYS A 3 -19.91 -4.61 35.15
C LYS A 3 -20.55 -3.97 33.90
N LEU A 4 -21.48 -3.06 34.06
CA LEU A 4 -22.15 -2.39 32.93
C LEU A 4 -21.37 -1.19 32.37
N LYS A 5 -20.40 -0.66 33.12
CA LYS A 5 -19.60 0.50 32.67
C LYS A 5 -18.59 0.14 31.57
N TYR A 6 -18.23 -1.14 31.44
CA TYR A 6 -17.31 -1.67 30.41
C TYR A 6 -18.04 -2.28 29.21
N SER A 7 -19.38 -2.17 29.14
CA SER A 7 -20.17 -2.74 28.04
C SER A 7 -20.37 -1.79 26.86
N VAL A 8 -19.94 -0.54 26.98
CA VAL A 8 -20.05 0.46 25.89
C VAL A 8 -18.65 0.85 25.47
N ILE A 9 -18.23 0.35 24.32
CA ILE A 9 -16.95 0.73 23.67
C ILE A 9 -17.27 1.91 22.75
N LYS A 10 -16.55 3.01 22.94
CA LYS A 10 -16.65 4.20 22.09
C LYS A 10 -15.38 4.35 21.27
N ALA A 11 -15.55 4.88 20.04
CA ALA A 11 -14.43 5.25 19.21
C ALA A 11 -13.64 6.40 19.85
N GLU A 12 -12.33 6.28 19.91
CA GLU A 12 -11.42 7.34 20.39
C GLU A 12 -11.12 8.38 19.31
N VAL A 13 -11.33 8.01 18.03
CA VAL A 13 -11.09 8.85 16.85
C VAL A 13 -12.33 8.90 15.98
N SER A 14 -12.47 10.01 15.24
CA SER A 14 -13.50 10.13 14.21
C SER A 14 -13.06 9.42 12.95
N GLY A 15 -13.99 8.73 12.26
CA GLY A 15 -13.67 8.02 11.04
C GLY A 15 -14.81 7.12 10.57
N VAL A 16 -14.53 6.34 9.53
CA VAL A 16 -15.48 5.37 8.97
C VAL A 16 -15.23 4.00 9.61
N ALA A 17 -16.28 3.40 10.18
CA ALA A 17 -16.20 2.06 10.73
C ALA A 17 -16.12 1.03 9.59
N VAL A 18 -15.01 0.29 9.54
CA VAL A 18 -14.80 -0.81 8.61
C VAL A 18 -15.01 -2.12 9.37
N VAL A 19 -16.05 -2.84 9.00
CA VAL A 19 -16.43 -4.13 9.57
C VAL A 19 -16.70 -5.11 8.43
N GLU A 20 -16.31 -6.36 8.56
CA GLU A 20 -16.50 -7.37 7.51
C GLU A 20 -17.97 -7.74 7.35
N ASP A 21 -18.64 -8.06 8.45
CA ASP A 21 -20.10 -8.25 8.49
C ASP A 21 -20.64 -7.82 9.86
N PHE A 22 -21.53 -6.84 9.86
CA PHE A 22 -22.12 -6.32 11.10
C PHE A 22 -23.12 -7.32 11.71
N ILE A 23 -23.77 -8.14 10.89
CA ILE A 23 -24.81 -9.09 11.33
C ILE A 23 -24.18 -10.21 12.14
N ASP A 24 -22.99 -10.66 11.77
CA ASP A 24 -22.26 -11.73 12.46
C ASP A 24 -21.83 -11.38 13.89
N TRP A 25 -21.78 -10.09 14.21
CA TRP A 25 -21.40 -9.62 15.54
C TRP A 25 -22.57 -9.50 16.52
N GLN A 26 -23.81 -9.49 16.02
CA GLN A 26 -24.98 -9.39 16.90
C GLN A 26 -25.17 -10.68 17.73
N GLY A 27 -25.12 -10.52 19.07
CA GLY A 27 -25.30 -11.64 20.00
C GLY A 27 -24.09 -12.56 20.16
N ARG A 28 -22.99 -12.29 19.47
CA ARG A 28 -21.75 -13.04 19.60
C ARG A 28 -21.01 -12.63 20.88
N PRO A 29 -20.55 -13.56 21.72
CA PRO A 29 -19.67 -13.26 22.83
C PRO A 29 -18.28 -12.83 22.31
N VAL A 30 -17.71 -11.80 22.89
CA VAL A 30 -16.37 -11.29 22.55
C VAL A 30 -15.38 -11.51 23.67
N ASN A 31 -14.14 -11.80 23.33
CA ASN A 31 -13.06 -11.95 24.27
C ASN A 31 -12.32 -10.61 24.49
N ILE A 32 -11.64 -10.51 25.62
CA ILE A 32 -10.80 -9.34 25.90
C ILE A 32 -9.65 -9.28 24.88
N GLY A 33 -9.52 -8.14 24.16
CA GLY A 33 -8.52 -7.95 23.12
C GLY A 33 -8.94 -8.43 21.73
N GLU A 34 -10.15 -8.97 21.57
CA GLU A 34 -10.68 -9.34 20.24
C GLU A 34 -10.98 -8.08 19.42
N LYS A 35 -10.49 -8.06 18.18
CA LYS A 35 -10.72 -6.95 17.25
C LYS A 35 -12.11 -7.06 16.65
N ILE A 36 -13.00 -6.11 16.99
CA ILE A 36 -14.38 -6.09 16.51
C ILE A 36 -14.49 -5.34 15.18
N LEU A 37 -13.88 -4.18 15.08
CA LEU A 37 -13.91 -3.33 13.89
C LEU A 37 -12.65 -2.47 13.82
N THR A 38 -12.42 -1.85 12.69
CA THR A 38 -11.39 -0.83 12.50
C THR A 38 -12.06 0.49 12.19
N ILE A 39 -11.57 1.58 12.77
CA ILE A 39 -11.97 2.92 12.37
C ILE A 39 -10.90 3.44 11.43
N ALA A 40 -11.28 3.73 10.20
CA ALA A 40 -10.40 4.31 9.19
C ALA A 40 -10.64 5.82 9.11
N ASP A 41 -9.56 6.59 9.14
CA ASP A 41 -9.62 8.01 8.84
C ASP A 41 -9.76 8.18 7.32
N SER A 42 -10.87 8.78 6.89
CA SER A 42 -11.13 9.04 5.47
C SER A 42 -10.26 10.16 4.90
N ASN A 43 -9.61 10.95 5.76
CA ASN A 43 -8.74 12.04 5.33
C ASN A 43 -7.27 11.60 5.18
N ASP A 44 -6.92 10.44 5.72
CA ASP A 44 -5.55 9.88 5.66
C ASP A 44 -5.55 8.56 4.88
N ILE A 45 -5.85 8.65 3.59
CA ILE A 45 -5.85 7.50 2.68
C ILE A 45 -4.51 7.43 1.96
N GLU A 46 -3.88 6.25 2.02
CA GLU A 46 -2.66 5.95 1.31
C GLU A 46 -2.87 4.80 0.32
N PHE A 47 -2.15 4.84 -0.79
CA PHE A 47 -1.99 3.68 -1.66
C PHE A 47 -0.88 2.78 -1.14
N LEU A 48 -1.19 1.51 -0.93
CA LEU A 48 -0.20 0.48 -0.64
C LEU A 48 0.17 -0.23 -1.95
N ILE A 49 1.41 -0.01 -2.40
CA ILE A 49 1.93 -0.55 -3.66
C ILE A 49 2.97 -1.62 -3.34
N TYR A 50 2.85 -2.78 -3.96
CA TYR A 50 3.83 -3.86 -3.88
C TYR A 50 4.74 -3.83 -5.11
N LEU A 51 5.99 -3.46 -4.92
CA LEU A 51 6.99 -3.44 -5.97
C LEU A 51 7.86 -4.69 -5.91
N PRO A 52 7.81 -5.58 -6.93
CA PRO A 52 8.67 -6.76 -6.97
C PRO A 52 10.15 -6.40 -6.89
N THR A 53 10.93 -7.18 -6.15
CA THR A 53 12.37 -6.91 -5.96
C THR A 53 13.16 -6.87 -7.27
N LYS A 54 12.73 -7.62 -8.29
CA LYS A 54 13.33 -7.62 -9.63
C LYS A 54 13.21 -6.27 -10.36
N ASP A 55 12.15 -5.49 -10.03
CA ASP A 55 11.83 -4.22 -10.64
C ASP A 55 12.27 -3.04 -9.77
N SER A 56 12.84 -3.34 -8.59
CA SER A 56 13.33 -2.38 -7.62
C SER A 56 14.63 -1.73 -8.12
N LEU A 57 14.48 -0.72 -8.96
CA LEU A 57 15.50 0.27 -9.23
C LEU A 57 15.43 1.35 -8.14
N PHE A 58 16.47 2.17 -8.03
CA PHE A 58 16.50 3.28 -7.06
C PHE A 58 15.22 4.10 -7.13
N ILE A 59 14.37 3.95 -6.11
CA ILE A 59 13.15 4.75 -5.97
C ILE A 59 13.50 5.90 -5.07
N GLU A 60 13.46 7.11 -5.62
CA GLU A 60 13.63 8.31 -4.83
C GLU A 60 12.44 8.57 -3.92
N LYS A 61 12.72 9.14 -2.76
CA LYS A 61 11.69 9.71 -1.91
C LYS A 61 10.99 10.81 -2.69
N SER A 62 9.68 10.84 -2.65
CA SER A 62 8.81 11.78 -3.38
C SER A 62 8.69 11.54 -4.89
N ALA A 63 9.12 10.39 -5.40
CA ALA A 63 8.86 10.01 -6.79
C ALA A 63 7.35 10.02 -7.07
N ARG A 64 6.98 10.48 -8.28
CA ARG A 64 5.58 10.53 -8.70
C ARG A 64 5.06 9.13 -9.01
N VAL A 65 3.80 8.91 -8.65
CA VAL A 65 3.08 7.66 -8.91
C VAL A 65 1.79 7.97 -9.64
N LYS A 66 1.44 7.15 -10.62
CA LYS A 66 0.09 7.10 -11.19
C LYS A 66 -0.54 5.77 -10.84
N VAL A 67 -1.67 5.82 -10.19
CA VAL A 67 -2.45 4.64 -9.81
C VAL A 67 -3.67 4.53 -10.73
N PHE A 68 -3.86 3.36 -11.29
CA PHE A 68 -5.00 2.99 -12.13
C PHE A 68 -5.84 1.99 -11.37
N LEU A 69 -7.04 2.36 -10.98
CA LEU A 69 -7.95 1.47 -10.29
C LEU A 69 -8.61 0.50 -11.28
N ASP A 70 -8.81 -0.75 -10.85
CA ASP A 70 -9.50 -1.76 -11.69
C ASP A 70 -10.94 -1.36 -12.00
N SER A 71 -11.56 -0.56 -11.13
CA SER A 71 -12.89 0.02 -11.35
C SER A 71 -12.91 1.13 -12.40
N SER A 72 -11.77 1.75 -12.71
CA SER A 72 -11.64 2.86 -13.65
C SER A 72 -10.27 2.85 -14.34
N PRO A 73 -9.99 1.87 -15.22
CA PRO A 73 -8.65 1.62 -15.76
C PRO A 73 -8.15 2.70 -16.72
N LEU A 74 -9.04 3.57 -17.24
CA LEU A 74 -8.67 4.65 -18.14
C LEU A 74 -8.32 5.95 -17.42
N SER A 75 -8.72 6.10 -16.16
CA SER A 75 -8.39 7.26 -15.33
C SER A 75 -7.29 6.93 -14.34
N SER A 76 -6.29 7.80 -14.25
CA SER A 76 -5.21 7.65 -13.28
C SER A 76 -5.37 8.64 -12.14
N ILE A 77 -5.07 8.19 -10.94
CA ILE A 77 -4.93 9.03 -9.75
C ILE A 77 -3.45 9.30 -9.56
N GLU A 78 -3.07 10.56 -9.47
CA GLU A 78 -1.70 10.97 -9.23
C GLU A 78 -1.41 11.01 -7.72
N GLY A 79 -0.17 10.69 -7.38
CA GLY A 79 0.29 10.69 -6.02
C GLY A 79 1.81 10.76 -5.92
N LYS A 80 2.32 10.81 -4.68
CA LYS A 80 3.75 10.85 -4.38
C LYS A 80 4.12 9.78 -3.38
N ILE A 81 5.30 9.19 -3.54
CA ILE A 81 5.83 8.24 -2.58
C ILE A 81 6.13 8.94 -1.26
N LEU A 82 5.50 8.46 -0.20
CA LEU A 82 5.73 8.91 1.17
C LEU A 82 6.87 8.13 1.82
N ARG A 83 6.78 6.81 1.75
CA ARG A 83 7.74 5.90 2.38
C ARG A 83 7.81 4.56 1.65
N THR A 84 8.96 3.94 1.72
CA THR A 84 9.23 2.60 1.16
C THR A 84 9.77 1.72 2.27
N SER A 85 9.30 0.46 2.33
CA SER A 85 9.87 -0.51 3.26
C SER A 85 11.33 -0.79 2.91
N TYR A 86 12.17 -0.88 3.94
CA TYR A 86 13.58 -1.20 3.73
C TYR A 86 13.80 -2.70 3.44
N LYS A 87 12.90 -3.55 3.92
CA LYS A 87 12.95 -5.00 3.77
C LYS A 87 11.81 -5.47 2.87
N PRO A 88 12.09 -6.32 1.86
CA PRO A 88 11.03 -6.92 1.08
C PRO A 88 10.28 -7.98 1.89
N GLU A 89 9.01 -8.13 1.62
CA GLU A 89 8.13 -9.12 2.23
C GLU A 89 7.47 -9.98 1.15
N LEU A 90 7.08 -11.19 1.54
CA LEU A 90 6.35 -12.09 0.64
C LEU A 90 4.88 -11.63 0.58
N THR A 91 4.39 -11.39 -0.63
CA THR A 91 2.97 -11.05 -0.85
C THR A 91 2.09 -12.31 -0.77
N ALA A 92 0.77 -12.13 -0.71
CA ALA A 92 -0.18 -13.24 -0.80
C ALA A 92 -0.04 -14.07 -2.09
N GLU A 93 0.49 -13.46 -3.15
CA GLU A 93 0.77 -14.08 -4.44
C GLU A 93 2.14 -14.77 -4.50
N ASN A 94 2.82 -14.90 -3.35
CA ASN A 94 4.14 -15.52 -3.20
C ASN A 94 5.25 -14.78 -3.97
N ILE A 95 5.12 -13.47 -4.14
CA ILE A 95 6.11 -12.60 -4.78
C ILE A 95 6.84 -11.80 -3.71
N LEU A 96 8.17 -11.80 -3.77
CA LEU A 96 8.99 -10.97 -2.88
C LEU A 96 8.95 -9.52 -3.36
N ALA A 97 8.38 -8.62 -2.56
CA ALA A 97 8.14 -7.24 -2.93
C ALA A 97 8.41 -6.25 -1.79
N TYR A 98 8.79 -5.03 -2.16
CA TYR A 98 8.85 -3.90 -1.23
C TYR A 98 7.47 -3.26 -1.11
N LYS A 99 7.07 -2.90 0.12
CA LYS A 99 5.89 -2.09 0.37
C LYS A 99 6.21 -0.62 0.18
N ILE A 100 5.46 0.04 -0.67
CA ILE A 100 5.56 1.47 -0.93
C ILE A 100 4.23 2.10 -0.54
N HIS A 101 4.31 3.15 0.27
CA HIS A 101 3.18 3.97 0.64
C HIS A 101 3.22 5.26 -0.17
N ALA A 102 2.12 5.57 -0.83
CA ALA A 102 2.00 6.80 -1.62
C ALA A 102 0.75 7.58 -1.20
N SER A 103 0.89 8.91 -1.11
CA SER A 103 -0.24 9.81 -0.88
C SER A 103 -1.04 9.99 -2.16
N LEU A 104 -2.30 10.40 -1.99
CA LEU A 104 -3.08 10.99 -3.07
C LEU A 104 -2.67 12.47 -3.25
N GLU A 105 -2.91 13.02 -4.42
CA GLU A 105 -2.78 14.47 -4.65
C GLU A 105 -4.00 15.21 -4.08
N ASP A 106 -3.78 16.39 -3.48
CA ASP A 106 -4.72 17.11 -2.59
C ASP A 106 -6.08 17.50 -3.18
N ASN A 107 -6.31 17.34 -4.48
CA ASN A 107 -7.54 17.78 -5.16
C ASN A 107 -8.42 16.64 -5.69
N ILE A 108 -8.20 15.43 -5.25
CA ILE A 108 -8.94 14.27 -5.77
C ILE A 108 -9.80 13.69 -4.66
N GLU A 109 -11.07 13.46 -4.96
CA GLU A 109 -11.96 12.74 -4.05
C GLU A 109 -11.38 11.35 -3.74
N PRO A 110 -11.18 11.03 -2.46
CA PRO A 110 -10.53 9.80 -2.08
C PRO A 110 -11.35 8.59 -2.51
N PRO A 111 -10.72 7.60 -3.17
CA PRO A 111 -11.42 6.38 -3.56
C PRO A 111 -11.81 5.55 -2.33
N ARG A 112 -12.77 4.66 -2.50
CA ARG A 112 -13.18 3.75 -1.42
C ARG A 112 -12.02 2.86 -0.99
N ILE A 113 -11.92 2.62 0.31
CA ILE A 113 -10.91 1.73 0.89
C ILE A 113 -11.14 0.30 0.39
N GLY A 114 -10.03 -0.40 0.11
CA GLY A 114 -10.05 -1.80 -0.35
C GLY A 114 -10.10 -1.99 -1.86
N LEU A 115 -10.13 -0.91 -2.65
CA LEU A 115 -10.00 -1.02 -4.10
C LEU A 115 -8.60 -1.49 -4.50
N ARG A 116 -8.55 -2.26 -5.60
CA ARG A 116 -7.33 -2.76 -6.21
C ARG A 116 -7.04 -2.04 -7.52
N GLY A 117 -5.79 -2.15 -7.97
CA GLY A 117 -5.38 -1.56 -9.21
C GLY A 117 -3.91 -1.77 -9.51
N SER A 118 -3.41 -1.11 -10.52
CA SER A 118 -2.00 -1.09 -10.91
C SER A 118 -1.40 0.30 -10.69
N ALA A 119 -0.11 0.33 -10.36
CA ALA A 119 0.62 1.58 -10.14
C ALA A 119 1.81 1.68 -11.08
N LYS A 120 2.02 2.88 -11.62
CA LYS A 120 3.20 3.23 -12.41
C LYS A 120 4.03 4.25 -11.64
N ILE A 121 5.23 3.86 -11.26
CA ILE A 121 6.17 4.71 -10.53
C ILE A 121 7.10 5.38 -11.55
N TYR A 122 7.23 6.70 -11.45
CA TYR A 122 8.13 7.49 -12.28
C TYR A 122 9.41 7.75 -11.48
N GLY A 123 10.45 6.96 -11.75
CA GLY A 123 11.79 7.23 -11.24
C GLY A 123 12.49 8.33 -12.02
N ASP A 124 13.67 8.72 -11.56
CA ASP A 124 14.53 9.64 -12.29
C ASP A 124 14.90 9.12 -13.67
N ARG A 125 15.23 10.05 -14.56
CA ARG A 125 15.71 9.75 -15.91
C ARG A 125 17.00 8.94 -15.84
N THR A 126 16.86 7.63 -15.75
CA THR A 126 18.01 6.75 -15.94
C THR A 126 18.42 6.79 -17.40
N SER A 127 19.70 7.02 -17.68
CA SER A 127 20.20 7.04 -19.05
C SER A 127 19.86 5.72 -19.76
N LEU A 128 19.31 5.81 -20.97
CA LEU A 128 18.99 4.67 -21.81
C LEU A 128 20.20 3.72 -21.98
N PHE A 129 21.39 4.32 -22.00
CA PHE A 129 22.66 3.62 -22.04
C PHE A 129 22.85 2.67 -20.84
N TYR A 130 22.55 3.11 -19.64
CA TYR A 130 22.62 2.26 -18.44
C TYR A 130 21.64 1.09 -18.50
N TYR A 131 20.45 1.30 -19.04
CA TYR A 131 19.43 0.26 -19.16
C TYR A 131 19.83 -0.84 -20.17
N ILE A 132 20.42 -0.45 -21.31
CA ILE A 132 20.86 -1.37 -22.37
C ILE A 132 22.07 -2.18 -21.92
N PHE A 133 23.02 -1.55 -21.20
CA PHE A 133 24.29 -2.21 -20.83
C PHE A 133 24.24 -2.91 -19.46
N ARG A 134 23.17 -2.74 -18.68
CA ARG A 134 23.03 -3.37 -17.36
C ARG A 134 23.11 -4.89 -17.40
N VAL A 135 22.43 -5.52 -18.34
CA VAL A 135 22.39 -6.98 -18.47
C VAL A 135 23.74 -7.57 -18.89
N PRO A 136 24.37 -7.09 -19.97
CA PRO A 136 25.69 -7.60 -20.37
C PRO A 136 26.79 -7.31 -19.34
N ILE A 137 26.74 -6.18 -18.63
CA ILE A 137 27.72 -5.89 -17.56
C ILE A 137 27.58 -6.89 -16.41
N ASN A 138 26.36 -7.25 -16.00
CA ASN A 138 26.15 -8.22 -14.94
C ASN A 138 26.61 -9.64 -15.35
N ILE A 139 26.37 -10.03 -16.59
CA ILE A 139 26.83 -11.32 -17.12
C ILE A 139 28.37 -11.35 -17.20
N SER A 140 28.99 -10.30 -17.71
CA SER A 140 30.45 -10.20 -17.80
C SER A 140 31.11 -10.27 -16.42
N ARG A 141 30.51 -9.64 -15.43
CA ARG A 141 30.98 -9.63 -14.04
C ARG A 141 30.90 -11.02 -13.38
N GLN A 142 29.82 -11.75 -13.64
CA GLN A 142 29.69 -13.15 -13.17
C GLN A 142 30.70 -14.09 -13.83
N PHE A 143 31.04 -13.84 -15.09
CA PHE A 143 32.01 -14.66 -15.83
C PHE A 143 33.47 -14.41 -15.41
N LEU A 144 33.76 -13.17 -15.00
CA LEU A 144 35.10 -12.76 -14.55
C LEU A 144 35.35 -12.97 -13.05
N GLY A 145 34.33 -13.41 -12.29
CA GLY A 145 34.50 -13.74 -10.88
C GLY A 145 34.83 -12.55 -9.97
N ILE A 146 34.50 -11.32 -10.40
CA ILE A 146 34.74 -10.08 -9.64
C ILE A 146 33.42 -9.46 -9.21
#